data_ced28ce70e4d100a74340be12ce5de33
#
_entry.id   ced28ce70e4d100a74340be12ce5de33
#
_cell.length_a   1.000
_cell.length_b   1.000
_cell.length_c   1.000
_cell.angle_alpha   90.00
_cell.angle_beta   90.00
_cell.angle_gamma   90.00
#
_symmetry.space_group_name_H-M   'P 1'
#
loop_
_entity.id
_entity.type
_entity.pdbx_description
1 polymer ?
#
loop_
_entity_poly.entity_id
_entity_poly.type
_entity_poly.pdbx_seq_one_letter_code
_entity_poly.pdbx_strand_id
1 'polypeptide(L)'
;MDSTIKSGVKFKDLSSHVHEYEMQERIARDSVAPLLVKAFQPVTFMDHGFPINYDGEKDLWKYIDSMHEGRFLSHCNELRGLTSDEYKLIESALEICSDFTGTFYKKMAPINSLTAALISYRSIKTFFESTNIAPSVIEIGPGSGLLGLLCGLSGYKYSSLEVTKSFSIYQYALWKFAGIDLQVASLGIGNVESNFLQIPWWVWCNLETKLPKRELVVANHVIREMHPFSLSFSMF
;
A
#
# COMPACT_ATOMS: atom_id res chain seq x y z
N MET A 1 -10.18 15.06 -22.28
CA MET A 1 -9.23 14.84 -21.19
C MET A 1 -7.91 14.48 -21.82
N ASP A 2 -6.91 15.30 -21.58
CA ASP A 2 -5.61 15.25 -22.27
C ASP A 2 -4.81 14.02 -21.86
N SER A 3 -4.40 13.23 -22.84
CA SER A 3 -3.73 11.94 -22.69
C SER A 3 -2.22 12.10 -22.39
N THR A 4 -1.86 12.81 -21.32
CA THR A 4 -0.46 13.08 -20.99
C THR A 4 -0.08 12.59 -19.60
N ILE A 5 -0.46 11.36 -19.20
CA ILE A 5 0.19 10.68 -18.08
C ILE A 5 1.30 9.79 -18.67
N LYS A 6 2.38 10.42 -19.11
CA LYS A 6 3.66 9.77 -19.43
C LYS A 6 4.73 10.31 -18.50
N SER A 7 4.62 10.03 -17.23
CA SER A 7 5.78 10.16 -16.33
C SER A 7 6.30 8.75 -16.05
N GLY A 8 7.20 8.27 -16.89
CA GLY A 8 7.93 7.05 -16.57
C GLY A 8 8.68 7.27 -15.26
N VAL A 9 8.31 6.56 -14.21
CA VAL A 9 9.22 6.35 -13.08
C VAL A 9 10.48 5.76 -13.70
N LYS A 10 11.55 6.51 -13.71
CA LYS A 10 12.82 5.98 -14.16
C LYS A 10 13.24 4.98 -13.09
N PHE A 11 13.49 3.72 -13.48
CA PHE A 11 13.96 2.68 -12.53
C PHE A 11 15.20 3.10 -11.73
N LYS A 12 15.94 4.10 -12.19
CA LYS A 12 17.00 4.74 -11.40
C LYS A 12 16.50 5.33 -10.08
N ASP A 13 15.28 5.86 -10.06
CA ASP A 13 14.68 6.42 -8.84
C ASP A 13 14.25 5.30 -7.88
N LEU A 14 13.84 4.14 -8.43
CA LEU A 14 13.50 2.97 -7.62
C LEU A 14 14.73 2.39 -6.91
N SER A 15 15.87 2.29 -7.60
CA SER A 15 17.11 1.80 -6.99
C SER A 15 17.58 2.70 -5.84
N SER A 16 17.43 4.01 -5.99
CA SER A 16 17.73 4.97 -4.91
C SER A 16 16.79 4.81 -3.73
N HIS A 17 15.50 4.60 -3.99
CA HIS A 17 14.51 4.35 -2.93
C HIS A 17 14.78 3.03 -2.19
N VAL A 18 15.14 1.96 -2.90
CA VAL A 18 15.51 0.67 -2.29
C VAL A 18 16.71 0.84 -1.37
N HIS A 19 17.75 1.52 -1.84
CA HIS A 19 18.95 1.77 -1.03
C HIS A 19 18.64 2.58 0.23
N GLU A 20 17.83 3.64 0.10
CA GLU A 20 17.40 4.47 1.24
C GLU A 20 16.57 3.65 2.23
N TYR A 21 15.63 2.83 1.75
CA TYR A 21 14.85 1.93 2.58
C TYR A 21 15.74 0.98 3.40
N GLU A 22 16.70 0.33 2.75
CA GLU A 22 17.62 -0.61 3.41
C GLU A 22 18.52 0.06 4.44
N MET A 23 19.00 1.25 4.12
CA MET A 23 19.84 2.02 5.03
C MET A 23 19.06 2.40 6.30
N GLN A 24 17.86 2.94 6.14
CA GLN A 24 17.03 3.35 7.28
C GLN A 24 16.54 2.15 8.10
N GLU A 25 16.14 1.06 7.46
CA GLU A 25 15.74 -0.15 8.16
C GLU A 25 16.88 -0.71 9.01
N ARG A 26 18.11 -0.72 8.50
CA ARG A 26 19.28 -1.16 9.26
C ARG A 26 19.52 -0.29 10.50
N ILE A 27 19.49 1.04 10.34
CA ILE A 27 19.64 1.98 11.46
C ILE A 27 18.53 1.73 12.50
N ALA A 28 17.31 1.52 12.04
CA ALA A 28 16.16 1.28 12.91
C ALA A 28 16.29 -0.02 13.70
N ARG A 29 16.77 -1.09 13.08
CA ARG A 29 16.99 -2.38 13.77
C ARG A 29 17.97 -2.28 14.93
N ASP A 30 18.93 -1.35 14.83
CA ASP A 30 19.92 -1.08 15.88
C ASP A 30 19.38 -0.14 16.98
N SER A 31 18.36 0.68 16.69
CA SER A 31 17.83 1.71 17.59
C SER A 31 16.46 1.40 18.20
N VAL A 32 15.63 0.59 17.53
CA VAL A 32 14.31 0.19 18.01
C VAL A 32 14.45 -0.96 19.01
N ALA A 33 13.58 -0.98 20.02
CA ALA A 33 13.58 -2.06 21.01
C ALA A 33 13.47 -3.45 20.34
N PRO A 34 14.33 -4.44 20.73
CA PRO A 34 14.38 -5.75 20.07
C PRO A 34 13.04 -6.49 20.01
N LEU A 35 12.17 -6.26 20.99
CA LEU A 35 10.83 -6.85 21.01
C LEU A 35 9.96 -6.30 19.88
N LEU A 36 10.03 -4.99 19.60
CA LEU A 36 9.32 -4.36 18.49
C LEU A 36 9.89 -4.84 17.14
N VAL A 37 11.21 -4.87 16.99
CA VAL A 37 11.86 -5.43 15.78
C VAL A 37 11.33 -6.82 15.49
N LYS A 38 11.26 -7.69 16.50
CA LYS A 38 10.75 -9.05 16.37
C LYS A 38 9.26 -9.09 16.04
N ALA A 39 8.45 -8.23 16.68
CA ALA A 39 7.00 -8.20 16.49
C ALA A 39 6.57 -7.70 15.10
N PHE A 40 7.38 -6.84 14.47
CA PHE A 40 7.13 -6.31 13.13
C PHE A 40 7.87 -7.07 12.01
N GLN A 41 8.48 -8.21 12.31
CA GLN A 41 9.03 -9.07 11.26
C GLN A 41 7.91 -9.79 10.50
N PRO A 42 7.96 -9.83 9.15
CA PRO A 42 6.94 -10.48 8.32
C PRO A 42 7.14 -12.01 8.27
N VAL A 43 7.28 -12.67 9.42
CA VAL A 43 7.67 -14.10 9.49
C VAL A 43 6.58 -15.00 8.89
N THR A 44 5.32 -14.66 9.11
CA THR A 44 4.18 -15.45 8.63
C THR A 44 4.12 -15.52 7.11
N PHE A 45 4.54 -14.46 6.42
CA PHE A 45 4.56 -14.45 4.95
C PHE A 45 5.59 -15.38 4.34
N MET A 46 6.68 -15.69 5.06
CA MET A 46 7.67 -16.67 4.62
C MET A 46 7.07 -18.06 4.50
N ASP A 47 6.21 -18.43 5.45
CA ASP A 47 5.55 -19.75 5.48
C ASP A 47 4.52 -19.90 4.36
N HIS A 48 3.98 -18.80 3.86
CA HIS A 48 3.04 -18.76 2.72
C HIS A 48 3.72 -18.62 1.36
N GLY A 49 5.05 -18.57 1.32
CA GLY A 49 5.82 -18.50 0.07
C GLY A 49 5.79 -17.13 -0.62
N PHE A 50 5.32 -16.09 0.05
CA PHE A 50 5.41 -14.73 -0.48
C PHE A 50 6.85 -14.23 -0.42
N PRO A 51 7.37 -13.64 -1.50
CA PRO A 51 8.69 -13.03 -1.48
C PRO A 51 8.64 -11.77 -0.61
N ILE A 52 9.23 -11.85 0.57
CA ILE A 52 9.33 -10.71 1.50
C ILE A 52 10.52 -9.81 1.20
N ASN A 53 11.50 -10.32 0.45
CA ASN A 53 12.68 -9.59 0.04
C ASN A 53 12.53 -9.12 -1.41
N TYR A 54 13.07 -7.95 -1.68
CA TYR A 54 13.19 -7.41 -3.03
C TYR A 54 14.64 -7.60 -3.50
N ASP A 55 14.82 -8.47 -4.48
CA ASP A 55 16.14 -8.78 -5.07
C ASP A 55 16.35 -8.06 -6.41
N GLY A 56 15.35 -7.35 -6.89
CA GLY A 56 15.42 -6.55 -8.14
C GLY A 56 14.07 -6.39 -8.83
N GLU A 57 14.05 -5.58 -9.88
CA GLU A 57 12.85 -5.23 -10.65
C GLU A 57 12.10 -6.45 -11.19
N LYS A 58 12.84 -7.53 -11.48
CA LYS A 58 12.26 -8.79 -11.95
C LYS A 58 11.28 -9.43 -10.96
N ASP A 59 11.35 -9.04 -9.70
CA ASP A 59 10.47 -9.57 -8.67
C ASP A 59 9.13 -8.82 -8.59
N LEU A 60 9.04 -7.61 -9.13
CA LEU A 60 7.84 -6.79 -9.05
C LEU A 60 6.59 -7.48 -9.64
N TRP A 61 6.75 -8.32 -10.66
CA TRP A 61 5.62 -9.02 -11.25
C TRP A 61 4.93 -10.01 -10.28
N LYS A 62 5.64 -10.50 -9.26
CA LYS A 62 5.13 -11.44 -8.27
C LYS A 62 4.04 -10.83 -7.38
N TYR A 63 3.95 -9.50 -7.31
CA TYR A 63 3.05 -8.77 -6.43
C TYR A 63 1.78 -8.27 -7.12
N ILE A 64 1.67 -8.45 -8.43
CA ILE A 64 0.62 -7.82 -9.25
C ILE A 64 -0.78 -8.26 -8.84
N ASP A 65 -1.01 -9.55 -8.68
CA ASP A 65 -2.33 -10.11 -8.33
C ASP A 65 -2.19 -11.20 -7.24
N SER A 66 -1.28 -10.97 -6.31
CA SER A 66 -1.03 -11.88 -5.20
C SER A 66 -2.14 -11.81 -4.16
N MET A 67 -2.39 -12.91 -3.44
CA MET A 67 -3.24 -13.03 -2.25
C MET A 67 -4.75 -13.25 -2.50
N HIS A 68 -5.28 -13.08 -3.70
CA HIS A 68 -6.72 -13.17 -3.97
C HIS A 68 -7.11 -14.21 -5.02
N GLU A 69 -6.19 -15.12 -5.38
CA GLU A 69 -6.46 -16.18 -6.34
C GLU A 69 -7.69 -17.02 -5.90
N GLY A 70 -8.56 -17.27 -6.86
CA GLY A 70 -9.77 -18.09 -6.65
C GLY A 70 -10.94 -17.38 -5.98
N ARG A 71 -10.83 -16.13 -5.55
CA ARG A 71 -11.91 -15.38 -4.88
C ARG A 71 -12.70 -14.43 -5.79
N PHE A 72 -12.32 -14.32 -7.05
CA PHE A 72 -12.92 -13.36 -7.99
C PHE A 72 -14.46 -13.42 -8.05
N LEU A 73 -15.03 -14.60 -8.23
CA LEU A 73 -16.49 -14.78 -8.31
C LEU A 73 -17.19 -14.39 -6.99
N SER A 74 -16.57 -14.69 -5.85
CA SER A 74 -17.09 -14.28 -4.54
C SER A 74 -17.12 -12.76 -4.41
N HIS A 75 -16.04 -12.08 -4.80
CA HIS A 75 -15.95 -10.61 -4.78
C HIS A 75 -16.96 -9.97 -5.77
N CYS A 76 -17.14 -10.53 -6.97
CA CYS A 76 -18.15 -10.05 -7.91
C CYS A 76 -19.57 -10.17 -7.34
N ASN A 77 -19.87 -11.28 -6.66
CA ASN A 77 -21.17 -11.49 -6.03
C ASN A 77 -21.41 -10.49 -4.88
N GLU A 78 -20.37 -10.16 -4.12
CA GLU A 78 -20.42 -9.15 -3.05
C GLU A 78 -20.65 -7.74 -3.60
N LEU A 79 -19.98 -7.38 -4.68
CA LEU A 79 -20.12 -6.08 -5.34
C LEU A 79 -21.51 -5.87 -5.97
N ARG A 80 -22.17 -6.91 -6.44
CA ARG A 80 -23.50 -6.83 -7.08
C ARG A 80 -23.61 -5.82 -8.23
N GLY A 81 -22.50 -5.53 -8.90
CA GLY A 81 -22.40 -4.54 -9.97
C GLY A 81 -21.58 -3.31 -9.57
N LEU A 82 -21.39 -2.42 -10.53
CA LEU A 82 -20.62 -1.19 -10.40
C LEU A 82 -21.49 0.03 -10.71
N THR A 83 -21.30 1.10 -9.96
CA THR A 83 -21.79 2.43 -10.38
C THR A 83 -20.92 2.97 -11.52
N SER A 84 -21.41 3.99 -12.23
CA SER A 84 -20.65 4.62 -13.32
C SER A 84 -19.31 5.20 -12.85
N ASP A 85 -19.25 5.73 -11.64
CA ASP A 85 -18.02 6.28 -11.09
C ASP A 85 -17.02 5.19 -10.68
N GLU A 86 -17.52 4.11 -10.09
CA GLU A 86 -16.68 2.94 -9.79
C GLU A 86 -16.13 2.28 -11.06
N TYR A 87 -16.95 2.21 -12.12
CA TYR A 87 -16.50 1.69 -13.40
C TYR A 87 -15.32 2.51 -13.94
N LYS A 88 -15.45 3.84 -13.98
CA LYS A 88 -14.36 4.73 -14.44
C LYS A 88 -13.12 4.63 -13.56
N LEU A 89 -13.30 4.53 -12.24
CA LEU A 89 -12.20 4.39 -11.29
C LEU A 89 -11.43 3.07 -11.51
N ILE A 90 -12.15 1.96 -11.68
CA ILE A 90 -11.56 0.64 -11.93
C ILE A 90 -10.89 0.59 -13.31
N GLU A 91 -11.52 1.14 -14.35
CA GLU A 91 -10.94 1.23 -15.69
C GLU A 91 -9.59 1.96 -15.65
N SER A 92 -9.55 3.13 -14.99
CA SER A 92 -8.30 3.90 -14.82
C SER A 92 -7.25 3.11 -14.02
N ALA A 93 -7.65 2.45 -12.94
CA ALA A 93 -6.72 1.65 -12.14
C ALA A 93 -6.17 0.43 -12.91
N LEU A 94 -7.00 -0.24 -13.70
CA LEU A 94 -6.58 -1.36 -14.56
C LEU A 94 -5.60 -0.91 -15.64
N GLU A 95 -5.86 0.23 -16.28
CA GLU A 95 -4.95 0.81 -17.28
C GLU A 95 -3.59 1.14 -16.66
N ILE A 96 -3.58 1.84 -15.51
CA ILE A 96 -2.36 2.16 -14.76
C ILE A 96 -1.59 0.90 -14.40
N CYS A 97 -2.25 -0.11 -13.81
CA CYS A 97 -1.58 -1.35 -13.42
C CYS A 97 -1.04 -2.12 -14.63
N SER A 98 -1.78 -2.17 -15.72
CA SER A 98 -1.37 -2.84 -16.96
C SER A 98 -0.15 -2.14 -17.58
N ASP A 99 -0.15 -0.83 -17.65
CA ASP A 99 0.96 -0.07 -18.18
C ASP A 99 2.19 -0.12 -17.25
N PHE A 100 1.98 -0.03 -15.94
CA PHE A 100 3.05 -0.22 -14.96
C PHE A 100 3.72 -1.59 -15.12
N THR A 101 2.95 -2.66 -15.15
CA THR A 101 3.52 -4.00 -15.31
C THR A 101 4.20 -4.21 -16.65
N GLY A 102 3.72 -3.54 -17.69
CA GLY A 102 4.35 -3.50 -19.02
C GLY A 102 5.75 -2.88 -19.05
N THR A 103 6.15 -2.11 -18.03
CA THR A 103 7.48 -1.48 -17.96
C THR A 103 8.58 -2.45 -17.55
N PHE A 104 8.27 -3.54 -16.84
CA PHE A 104 9.27 -4.47 -16.32
C PHE A 104 8.98 -5.96 -16.63
N TYR A 105 7.81 -6.28 -17.13
CA TYR A 105 7.41 -7.65 -17.47
C TYR A 105 6.52 -7.65 -18.73
N LYS A 106 5.28 -8.03 -18.60
CA LYS A 106 4.24 -7.96 -19.62
C LYS A 106 3.02 -7.25 -19.04
N LYS A 107 2.21 -6.64 -19.90
CA LYS A 107 0.98 -6.00 -19.44
C LYS A 107 0.07 -7.02 -18.74
N MET A 108 -0.23 -6.77 -17.49
CA MET A 108 -1.08 -7.60 -16.64
C MET A 108 -2.02 -6.70 -15.83
N ALA A 109 -3.25 -7.19 -15.66
CA ALA A 109 -4.25 -6.51 -14.85
C ALA A 109 -4.52 -7.32 -13.56
N PRO A 110 -4.39 -6.72 -12.37
CA PRO A 110 -4.63 -7.40 -11.09
C PRO A 110 -6.13 -7.49 -10.78
N ILE A 111 -6.88 -8.24 -11.57
CA ILE A 111 -8.35 -8.25 -11.53
C ILE A 111 -8.87 -8.71 -10.17
N ASN A 112 -8.31 -9.79 -9.60
CA ASN A 112 -8.75 -10.31 -8.32
C ASN A 112 -8.50 -9.33 -7.18
N SER A 113 -7.27 -8.86 -7.07
CA SER A 113 -6.85 -7.94 -6.01
C SER A 113 -7.53 -6.58 -6.13
N LEU A 114 -7.74 -6.09 -7.35
CA LEU A 114 -8.43 -4.82 -7.56
C LEU A 114 -9.93 -4.92 -7.24
N THR A 115 -10.57 -6.06 -7.52
CA THR A 115 -11.96 -6.31 -7.14
C THR A 115 -12.12 -6.33 -5.62
N ALA A 116 -11.19 -6.97 -4.90
CA ALA A 116 -11.16 -6.95 -3.43
C ALA A 116 -10.92 -5.53 -2.87
N ALA A 117 -9.99 -4.78 -3.47
CA ALA A 117 -9.74 -3.40 -3.09
C ALA A 117 -10.97 -2.49 -3.29
N LEU A 118 -11.75 -2.73 -4.35
CA LEU A 118 -12.98 -1.98 -4.61
C LEU A 118 -14.06 -2.22 -3.54
N ILE A 119 -14.18 -3.43 -3.02
CA ILE A 119 -15.11 -3.73 -1.91
C ILE A 119 -14.77 -2.86 -0.70
N SER A 120 -13.49 -2.85 -0.32
CA SER A 120 -13.01 -2.02 0.79
C SER A 120 -13.19 -0.52 0.51
N TYR A 121 -12.85 -0.08 -0.71
CA TYR A 121 -13.05 1.31 -1.14
C TYR A 121 -14.52 1.73 -1.05
N ARG A 122 -15.46 0.90 -1.50
CA ARG A 122 -16.90 1.15 -1.41
C ARG A 122 -17.37 1.33 0.04
N SER A 123 -16.89 0.48 0.95
CA SER A 123 -17.20 0.57 2.37
C SER A 123 -16.66 1.86 2.98
N ILE A 124 -15.43 2.25 2.63
CA ILE A 124 -14.80 3.51 3.05
C ILE A 124 -15.60 4.71 2.52
N LYS A 125 -15.94 4.71 1.22
CA LYS A 125 -16.72 5.76 0.59
C LYS A 125 -18.07 5.94 1.29
N THR A 126 -18.79 4.85 1.52
CA THR A 126 -20.08 4.87 2.24
C THR A 126 -19.96 5.44 3.64
N PHE A 127 -18.89 5.09 4.38
CA PHE A 127 -18.63 5.66 5.70
C PHE A 127 -18.47 7.18 5.65
N PHE A 128 -17.62 7.70 4.75
CA PHE A 128 -17.39 9.14 4.67
C PHE A 128 -18.60 9.93 4.15
N GLU A 129 -19.35 9.37 3.22
CA GLU A 129 -20.61 9.96 2.73
C GLU A 129 -21.64 10.03 3.86
N SER A 130 -21.73 9.04 4.72
CA SER A 130 -22.68 9.00 5.84
C SER A 130 -22.31 9.93 6.99
N THR A 131 -21.01 10.16 7.20
CA THR A 131 -20.48 10.99 8.31
C THR A 131 -20.24 12.44 7.93
N ASN A 132 -20.23 12.77 6.63
CA ASN A 132 -19.87 14.09 6.08
C ASN A 132 -18.49 14.59 6.54
N ILE A 133 -17.55 13.66 6.78
CA ILE A 133 -16.16 13.96 7.13
C ILE A 133 -15.30 13.84 5.88
N ALA A 134 -14.28 14.69 5.75
CA ALA A 134 -13.34 14.63 4.62
C ALA A 134 -12.59 13.29 4.61
N PRO A 135 -12.54 12.57 3.47
CA PRO A 135 -11.94 11.26 3.37
C PRO A 135 -10.47 11.23 3.77
N SER A 136 -10.14 10.45 4.80
CA SER A 136 -8.81 10.35 5.37
C SER A 136 -8.59 8.98 6.01
N VAL A 137 -7.72 8.15 5.42
CA VAL A 137 -7.58 6.72 5.71
C VAL A 137 -6.15 6.37 6.08
N ILE A 138 -5.98 5.49 7.07
CA ILE A 138 -4.74 4.72 7.25
C ILE A 138 -5.03 3.24 7.04
N GLU A 139 -4.26 2.59 6.18
CA GLU A 139 -4.34 1.16 5.93
C GLU A 139 -3.15 0.44 6.56
N ILE A 140 -3.45 -0.59 7.35
CA ILE A 140 -2.45 -1.48 7.96
C ILE A 140 -2.34 -2.72 7.07
N GLY A 141 -1.14 -3.01 6.56
CA GLY A 141 -0.88 -4.14 5.67
C GLY A 141 -1.54 -4.02 4.30
N PRO A 142 -1.26 -2.96 3.53
CA PRO A 142 -1.89 -2.71 2.22
C PRO A 142 -1.53 -3.75 1.14
N GLY A 143 -0.56 -4.64 1.38
CA GLY A 143 -0.13 -5.65 0.41
C GLY A 143 0.30 -5.02 -0.92
N SER A 144 -0.36 -5.36 -2.03
CA SER A 144 -0.07 -4.76 -3.35
C SER A 144 -0.45 -3.27 -3.48
N GLY A 145 -1.08 -2.67 -2.46
CA GLY A 145 -1.37 -1.24 -2.43
C GLY A 145 -2.50 -0.77 -3.36
N LEU A 146 -3.37 -1.67 -3.81
CA LEU A 146 -4.43 -1.33 -4.77
C LEU A 146 -5.55 -0.50 -4.14
N LEU A 147 -5.86 -0.71 -2.85
CA LEU A 147 -6.79 0.19 -2.15
C LEU A 147 -6.20 1.60 -2.06
N GLY A 148 -4.91 1.73 -1.76
CA GLY A 148 -4.20 3.01 -1.80
C GLY A 148 -4.24 3.66 -3.18
N LEU A 149 -4.09 2.89 -4.28
CA LEU A 149 -4.25 3.40 -5.64
C LEU A 149 -5.66 3.98 -5.85
N LEU A 150 -6.72 3.26 -5.48
CA LEU A 150 -8.10 3.75 -5.61
C LEU A 150 -8.33 5.02 -4.76
N CYS A 151 -7.83 5.06 -3.53
CA CYS A 151 -7.90 6.23 -2.66
C CYS A 151 -7.16 7.43 -3.27
N GLY A 152 -5.94 7.22 -3.80
CA GLY A 152 -5.15 8.26 -4.45
C GLY A 152 -5.81 8.84 -5.69
N LEU A 153 -6.35 7.99 -6.57
CA LEU A 153 -7.10 8.40 -7.76
C LEU A 153 -8.38 9.16 -7.42
N SER A 154 -8.95 8.91 -6.24
CA SER A 154 -10.14 9.59 -5.73
C SER A 154 -9.82 10.85 -4.91
N GLY A 155 -8.55 11.22 -4.74
CA GLY A 155 -8.12 12.40 -3.98
C GLY A 155 -8.28 12.27 -2.47
N TYR A 156 -8.38 11.05 -1.94
CA TYR A 156 -8.46 10.82 -0.49
C TYR A 156 -7.09 11.05 0.17
N LYS A 157 -7.10 11.56 1.39
CA LYS A 157 -5.91 11.51 2.25
C LYS A 157 -5.69 10.06 2.67
N TYR A 158 -4.48 9.56 2.40
CA TYR A 158 -4.18 8.15 2.63
C TYR A 158 -2.81 7.98 3.26
N SER A 159 -2.72 7.05 4.20
CA SER A 159 -1.45 6.58 4.76
C SER A 159 -1.43 5.07 4.76
N SER A 160 -0.28 4.47 4.49
CA SER A 160 -0.07 3.03 4.56
C SER A 160 0.98 2.67 5.60
N LEU A 161 0.72 1.65 6.40
CA LEU A 161 1.70 1.01 7.26
C LEU A 161 2.04 -0.36 6.67
N GLU A 162 3.27 -0.54 6.18
CA GLU A 162 3.73 -1.79 5.58
C GLU A 162 4.97 -2.31 6.30
N VAL A 163 4.96 -3.61 6.62
CA VAL A 163 6.07 -4.29 7.30
C VAL A 163 6.98 -5.04 6.33
N THR A 164 6.49 -5.34 5.13
CA THR A 164 7.18 -6.16 4.14
C THR A 164 7.90 -5.26 3.14
N LYS A 165 9.24 -5.35 3.11
CA LYS A 165 10.08 -4.55 2.22
C LYS A 165 9.61 -4.62 0.75
N SER A 166 9.35 -5.82 0.27
CA SER A 166 8.96 -6.05 -1.12
C SER A 166 7.65 -5.38 -1.51
N PHE A 167 6.62 -5.48 -0.65
CA PHE A 167 5.36 -4.78 -0.87
C PHE A 167 5.52 -3.26 -0.75
N SER A 168 6.32 -2.78 0.20
CA SER A 168 6.61 -1.35 0.34
C SER A 168 7.24 -0.78 -0.94
N ILE A 169 8.21 -1.48 -1.53
CA ILE A 169 8.85 -1.07 -2.78
C ILE A 169 7.88 -1.14 -3.97
N TYR A 170 7.07 -2.20 -4.05
CA TYR A 170 6.06 -2.34 -5.09
C TYR A 170 5.03 -1.19 -5.04
N GLN A 171 4.49 -0.90 -3.87
CA GLN A 171 3.56 0.21 -3.63
C GLN A 171 4.17 1.55 -4.04
N TYR A 172 5.40 1.81 -3.60
CA TYR A 172 6.12 3.03 -3.98
C TYR A 172 6.19 3.18 -5.51
N ALA A 173 6.62 2.14 -6.20
CA ALA A 173 6.77 2.16 -7.64
C ALA A 173 5.42 2.34 -8.36
N LEU A 174 4.38 1.61 -7.95
CA LEU A 174 3.04 1.71 -8.52
C LEU A 174 2.43 3.10 -8.33
N TRP A 175 2.47 3.62 -7.10
CA TRP A 175 1.84 4.92 -6.80
C TRP A 175 2.58 6.09 -7.45
N LYS A 176 3.92 6.05 -7.52
CA LYS A 176 4.70 7.03 -8.28
C LYS A 176 4.41 6.94 -9.79
N PHE A 177 4.29 5.74 -10.34
CA PHE A 177 3.90 5.53 -11.73
C PHE A 177 2.50 6.10 -12.03
N ALA A 178 1.58 5.94 -11.10
CA ALA A 178 0.23 6.53 -11.18
C ALA A 178 0.20 8.06 -11.04
N GLY A 179 1.35 8.73 -10.82
CA GLY A 179 1.44 10.17 -10.65
C GLY A 179 0.92 10.67 -9.29
N ILE A 180 0.78 9.77 -8.30
CA ILE A 180 0.36 10.16 -6.94
C ILE A 180 1.50 10.92 -6.26
N ASP A 181 1.18 12.06 -5.64
CA ASP A 181 2.13 12.85 -4.84
C ASP A 181 2.41 12.15 -3.51
N LEU A 182 3.24 11.10 -3.61
CA LEU A 182 3.62 10.21 -2.52
C LEU A 182 4.83 10.75 -1.77
N GLN A 183 4.70 10.86 -0.45
CA GLN A 183 5.80 11.01 0.49
C GLN A 183 6.06 9.69 1.22
N VAL A 184 7.32 9.38 1.50
CA VAL A 184 7.73 8.26 2.36
C VAL A 184 8.21 8.83 3.68
N ALA A 185 7.67 8.34 4.79
CA ALA A 185 8.12 8.73 6.12
C ALA A 185 9.53 8.19 6.40
N SER A 186 10.37 9.00 7.01
CA SER A 186 11.77 8.68 7.30
C SER A 186 12.10 8.92 8.77
N LEU A 187 13.10 8.23 9.28
CA LEU A 187 13.65 8.49 10.62
C LEU A 187 14.21 9.92 10.71
N GLY A 188 14.06 10.53 11.89
CA GLY A 188 14.61 11.87 12.16
C GLY A 188 13.73 13.02 11.65
N ILE A 189 12.63 12.76 10.96
CA ILE A 189 11.67 13.78 10.57
C ILE A 189 10.62 13.89 11.69
N GLY A 190 10.65 15.01 12.44
CA GLY A 190 9.80 15.17 13.63
C GLY A 190 8.31 15.31 13.32
N ASN A 191 7.94 15.91 12.19
CA ASN A 191 6.55 16.08 11.77
C ASN A 191 6.41 15.81 10.26
N VAL A 192 5.51 14.92 9.90
CA VAL A 192 5.24 14.56 8.50
C VAL A 192 3.83 15.01 8.15
N GLU A 193 3.73 15.99 7.25
CA GLU A 193 2.45 16.45 6.71
C GLU A 193 2.36 16.07 5.23
N SER A 194 1.54 15.09 4.92
CA SER A 194 1.31 14.65 3.54
C SER A 194 -0.11 14.15 3.36
N ASN A 195 -0.66 14.40 2.18
CA ASN A 195 -1.96 13.83 1.80
C ASN A 195 -1.83 12.34 1.47
N PHE A 196 -0.70 11.90 0.92
CA PHE A 196 -0.46 10.50 0.60
C PHE A 196 0.89 10.07 1.14
N LEU A 197 0.88 9.19 2.15
CA LEU A 197 2.05 8.85 2.96
C LEU A 197 2.27 7.34 3.03
N GLN A 198 3.48 6.91 2.73
CA GLN A 198 3.93 5.55 3.04
C GLN A 198 4.73 5.55 4.35
N ILE A 199 4.36 4.68 5.29
CA ILE A 199 4.96 4.59 6.63
C ILE A 199 5.62 3.23 6.76
N PRO A 200 6.95 3.14 6.69
CA PRO A 200 7.66 1.92 7.03
C PRO A 200 7.47 1.55 8.50
N TRP A 201 7.52 0.26 8.83
CA TRP A 201 7.27 -0.25 10.18
C TRP A 201 8.14 0.41 11.25
N TRP A 202 9.38 0.74 10.95
CA TRP A 202 10.30 1.35 11.92
C TRP A 202 9.96 2.80 12.23
N VAL A 203 9.40 3.53 11.29
CA VAL A 203 8.90 4.88 11.55
C VAL A 203 7.66 4.82 12.43
N TRP A 204 6.78 3.83 12.22
CA TRP A 204 5.63 3.58 13.09
C TRP A 204 6.05 3.26 14.53
N CYS A 205 7.14 2.51 14.70
CA CYS A 205 7.69 2.18 16.01
C CYS A 205 8.44 3.34 16.68
N ASN A 206 8.73 4.41 15.96
CA ASN A 206 9.42 5.58 16.49
C ASN A 206 8.40 6.58 17.07
N LEU A 207 8.24 6.57 18.38
CA LEU A 207 7.29 7.42 19.11
C LEU A 207 7.61 8.93 19.02
N GLU A 208 8.79 9.30 18.57
CA GLU A 208 9.18 10.70 18.36
C GLU A 208 8.65 11.27 17.04
N THR A 209 8.32 10.42 16.08
CA THR A 209 7.77 10.84 14.79
C THR A 209 6.28 11.13 14.92
N LYS A 210 5.90 12.37 14.64
CA LYS A 210 4.48 12.76 14.58
C LYS A 210 3.94 12.47 13.19
N LEU A 211 3.12 11.44 13.11
CA LEU A 211 2.42 11.06 11.90
C LEU A 211 1.09 11.84 11.74
N PRO A 212 0.63 12.08 10.52
CA PRO A 212 -0.63 12.76 10.29
C PRO A 212 -1.80 11.90 10.81
N LYS A 213 -2.74 12.53 11.51
CA LYS A 213 -3.97 11.87 11.92
C LYS A 213 -4.81 11.50 10.71
N ARG A 214 -5.44 10.34 10.78
CA ARG A 214 -6.41 9.86 9.79
C ARG A 214 -7.71 9.49 10.51
N GLU A 215 -8.83 9.70 9.83
CA GLU A 215 -10.17 9.52 10.43
C GLU A 215 -10.62 8.06 10.45
N LEU A 216 -10.05 7.22 9.59
CA LEU A 216 -10.44 5.82 9.47
C LEU A 216 -9.21 4.92 9.39
N VAL A 217 -9.21 3.86 10.20
CA VAL A 217 -8.23 2.78 10.14
C VAL A 217 -8.84 1.60 9.38
N VAL A 218 -8.11 1.07 8.41
CA VAL A 218 -8.49 -0.10 7.63
C VAL A 218 -7.41 -1.17 7.77
N ALA A 219 -7.82 -2.41 7.98
CA ALA A 219 -6.92 -3.56 8.08
C ALA A 219 -7.57 -4.77 7.39
N ASN A 220 -7.25 -4.97 6.12
CA ASN A 220 -7.80 -6.05 5.32
C ASN A 220 -6.95 -7.31 5.48
N HIS A 221 -7.54 -8.37 6.06
CA HIS A 221 -6.94 -9.70 6.27
C HIS A 221 -5.66 -9.75 7.13
N VAL A 222 -5.04 -8.62 7.45
CA VAL A 222 -3.75 -8.54 8.14
C VAL A 222 -3.81 -8.84 9.65
N ILE A 223 -4.95 -8.58 10.30
CA ILE A 223 -5.09 -8.71 11.78
C ILE A 223 -4.71 -10.12 12.27
N ARG A 224 -5.06 -11.16 11.52
CA ARG A 224 -4.74 -12.55 11.86
C ARG A 224 -3.26 -12.91 11.67
N GLU A 225 -2.57 -12.11 10.89
CA GLU A 225 -1.18 -12.32 10.49
C GLU A 225 -0.21 -11.50 11.37
N MET A 226 -0.75 -10.53 12.11
CA MET A 226 0.04 -9.72 13.03
C MET A 226 0.43 -10.48 14.28
N HIS A 227 1.67 -10.29 14.71
CA HIS A 227 2.08 -10.72 16.03
C HIS A 227 1.22 -10.01 17.11
N PRO A 228 0.74 -10.69 18.17
CA PRO A 228 -0.13 -10.06 19.17
C PRO A 228 0.41 -8.76 19.76
N PHE A 229 1.72 -8.65 19.93
CA PHE A 229 2.36 -7.45 20.44
C PHE A 229 2.32 -6.29 19.43
N SER A 230 2.56 -6.55 18.12
CA SER A 230 2.47 -5.52 17.11
C SER A 230 1.02 -5.04 16.92
N LEU A 231 0.06 -5.94 17.03
CA LEU A 231 -1.36 -5.58 17.01
C LEU A 231 -1.70 -4.64 18.17
N SER A 232 -1.33 -5.03 19.41
CA SER A 232 -1.55 -4.17 20.59
C SER A 232 -0.85 -2.82 20.41
N PHE A 233 0.40 -2.79 19.98
CA PHE A 233 1.14 -1.55 19.76
C PHE A 233 0.49 -0.64 18.70
N SER A 234 -0.13 -1.20 17.68
CA SER A 234 -0.77 -0.44 16.60
C SER A 234 -2.17 0.08 16.96
N MET A 235 -2.78 -0.42 18.03
CA MET A 235 -4.13 -0.05 18.45
C MET A 235 -4.14 1.06 19.53
N PHE A 236 -3.00 1.40 20.11
CA PHE A 236 -2.80 2.43 21.12
C PHE A 236 -1.86 3.55 20.65
#